data_9c5f4ab254e74d5c74564e8d707c4835
#
_entry.id   9c5f4ab254e74d5c74564e8d707c4835
#
_cell.length_a   1.000
_cell.length_b   1.000
_cell.length_c   1.000
_cell.angle_alpha   90.00
_cell.angle_beta   90.00
_cell.angle_gamma   90.00
#
_symmetry.space_group_name_H-M   'P 1'
#
loop_
_entity.id
_entity.type
_entity.pdbx_description
1 polymer ?
#
loop_
_entity_poly.entity_id
_entity_poly.type
_entity_poly.pdbx_seq_one_letter_code
_entity_poly.pdbx_strand_id
1 'polypeptide(L)'
;MFNGAILIGANERQGGETFYAINPATGEKGDVAFSSAMPAEVEEAAKLADAAFDSFSTLVPDARATFLETVADNIVAIGDLLIETAMAESGLPRARLEGERGRTVGQLRLFASYVRLGDWFDATIDPAMPDRAPMPRADLRRVNHSVGPVAVFGASNFPLAFSVAGGDTASAFAAGSPVIVKGHSAHPGTGELVARAIQAAVKACGLHEGVFSYLPGANRALGGALVADPRVKAVGFTGSRGGGVALMKIAAERNEPIPVYAEMSSINPVVLLPGALAERAEAMGTAFVGSLTMGSGQFCTNPGLVIALDGPDLDTFVAAAAQAMSGAQPQVMLTPGIHEAYEKGVAALSGADGVTTVARGTEAEGCNRGQAAFFATDSATFGANPLLAEE
;
A
#
# COMPACT_ATOMS: atom_id res chain seq x y z
N MET A 1 -16.12 17.48 -1.75
CA MET A 1 -17.03 16.40 -2.22
C MET A 1 -16.37 15.78 -3.45
N PHE A 2 -16.42 14.47 -3.66
CA PHE A 2 -15.91 13.80 -4.85
C PHE A 2 -17.01 13.66 -5.90
N ASN A 3 -16.64 13.54 -7.18
CA ASN A 3 -17.56 13.49 -8.31
C ASN A 3 -17.14 12.49 -9.41
N GLY A 4 -16.12 11.66 -9.14
CA GLY A 4 -15.62 10.64 -10.04
C GLY A 4 -14.65 11.16 -11.11
N ALA A 5 -13.97 12.27 -10.85
CA ALA A 5 -13.07 12.89 -11.82
C ALA A 5 -11.66 12.27 -11.84
N ILE A 6 -11.04 12.34 -13.02
CA ILE A 6 -9.59 12.25 -13.21
C ILE A 6 -9.01 13.63 -12.88
N LEU A 7 -7.94 13.68 -12.08
CA LEU A 7 -7.31 14.93 -11.69
C LEU A 7 -5.90 15.02 -12.29
N ILE A 8 -5.69 15.95 -13.23
CA ILE A 8 -4.38 16.17 -13.86
C ILE A 8 -3.95 17.62 -13.59
N GLY A 9 -2.97 17.76 -12.71
CA GLY A 9 -2.62 19.08 -12.20
C GLY A 9 -3.81 19.78 -11.56
N ALA A 10 -4.16 20.98 -12.01
CA ALA A 10 -5.32 21.74 -11.54
C ALA A 10 -6.64 21.38 -12.26
N ASN A 11 -6.58 20.53 -13.29
CA ASN A 11 -7.72 20.22 -14.14
C ASN A 11 -8.48 18.98 -13.67
N GLU A 12 -9.80 19.01 -13.84
CA GLU A 12 -10.71 17.89 -13.60
C GLU A 12 -11.30 17.42 -14.92
N ARG A 13 -11.40 16.10 -15.10
CA ARG A 13 -12.04 15.49 -16.27
C ARG A 13 -12.99 14.40 -15.87
N GLN A 14 -14.10 14.32 -16.56
CA GLN A 14 -15.10 13.26 -16.43
C GLN A 14 -15.48 12.72 -17.81
N GLY A 15 -15.92 11.48 -17.85
CA GLY A 15 -16.38 10.79 -19.06
C GLY A 15 -15.51 9.61 -19.46
N GLY A 16 -15.77 9.06 -20.65
CA GLY A 16 -15.12 7.84 -21.13
C GLY A 16 -15.66 6.58 -20.44
N GLU A 17 -14.81 5.57 -20.29
CA GLU A 17 -15.11 4.38 -19.52
C GLU A 17 -15.29 4.73 -18.05
N THR A 18 -16.32 4.19 -17.41
CA THR A 18 -16.61 4.45 -16.01
C THR A 18 -16.71 3.15 -15.21
N PHE A 19 -16.39 3.25 -13.91
CA PHE A 19 -16.56 2.19 -12.93
C PHE A 19 -17.18 2.76 -11.65
N TYR A 20 -17.52 1.89 -10.71
CA TYR A 20 -18.18 2.29 -9.46
C TYR A 20 -17.52 1.61 -8.28
N ALA A 21 -17.53 2.28 -7.14
CA ALA A 21 -17.24 1.63 -5.87
C ALA A 21 -18.31 0.58 -5.56
N ILE A 22 -17.92 -0.51 -4.95
CA ILE A 22 -18.84 -1.52 -4.42
C ILE A 22 -18.68 -1.52 -2.90
N ASN A 23 -19.78 -1.36 -2.18
CA ASN A 23 -19.76 -1.55 -0.74
C ASN A 23 -19.59 -3.06 -0.44
N PRO A 24 -18.44 -3.48 0.14
CA PRO A 24 -18.19 -4.91 0.32
C PRO A 24 -19.09 -5.55 1.38
N ALA A 25 -19.63 -4.77 2.31
CA ALA A 25 -20.52 -5.29 3.37
C ALA A 25 -21.94 -5.60 2.86
N THR A 26 -22.42 -4.85 1.85
CA THR A 26 -23.78 -4.99 1.30
C THR A 26 -23.81 -5.56 -0.11
N GLY A 27 -22.69 -5.48 -0.85
CA GLY A 27 -22.62 -5.80 -2.28
C GLY A 27 -23.22 -4.72 -3.19
N GLU A 28 -23.69 -3.61 -2.63
CA GLU A 28 -24.33 -2.53 -3.37
C GLU A 28 -23.32 -1.66 -4.10
N LYS A 29 -23.71 -1.23 -5.27
CA LYS A 29 -22.98 -0.30 -6.12
C LYS A 29 -23.20 1.14 -5.60
N GLY A 30 -22.12 1.90 -5.46
CA GLY A 30 -22.21 3.32 -5.12
C GLY A 30 -22.83 4.17 -6.24
N ASP A 31 -23.30 5.35 -5.90
CA ASP A 31 -24.01 6.25 -6.83
C ASP A 31 -23.08 7.01 -7.78
N VAL A 32 -21.82 7.20 -7.42
CA VAL A 32 -20.86 7.99 -8.22
C VAL A 32 -20.20 7.12 -9.27
N ALA A 33 -20.29 7.58 -10.54
CA ALA A 33 -19.56 7.00 -11.66
C ALA A 33 -18.15 7.61 -11.71
N PHE A 34 -17.12 6.79 -11.50
CA PHE A 34 -15.73 7.21 -11.59
C PHE A 34 -15.21 7.00 -13.01
N SER A 35 -14.60 8.04 -13.56
CA SER A 35 -13.96 7.98 -14.88
C SER A 35 -12.68 7.16 -14.83
N SER A 36 -12.48 6.26 -15.78
CA SER A 36 -11.23 5.52 -15.95
C SER A 36 -10.25 6.34 -16.79
N ALA A 37 -9.07 6.62 -16.27
CA ALA A 37 -8.02 7.25 -17.05
C ALA A 37 -7.50 6.29 -18.14
N MET A 38 -7.16 6.85 -19.28
CA MET A 38 -6.68 6.16 -20.47
C MET A 38 -5.22 6.57 -20.77
N PRO A 39 -4.52 5.95 -21.72
CA PRO A 39 -3.13 6.30 -22.04
C PRO A 39 -2.89 7.78 -22.36
N ALA A 40 -3.87 8.49 -22.90
CA ALA A 40 -3.76 9.93 -23.19
C ALA A 40 -3.65 10.76 -21.90
N GLU A 41 -4.41 10.40 -20.86
CA GLU A 41 -4.34 11.04 -19.54
C GLU A 41 -3.03 10.71 -18.83
N VAL A 42 -2.48 9.49 -19.02
CA VAL A 42 -1.14 9.13 -18.53
C VAL A 42 -0.08 10.02 -19.18
N GLU A 43 -0.10 10.15 -20.50
CA GLU A 43 0.86 11.00 -21.23
C GLU A 43 0.81 12.45 -20.76
N GLU A 44 -0.38 12.99 -20.56
CA GLU A 44 -0.55 14.37 -20.11
C GLU A 44 -0.07 14.56 -18.67
N ALA A 45 -0.45 13.66 -17.75
CA ALA A 45 0.01 13.71 -16.37
C ALA A 45 1.54 13.58 -16.27
N ALA A 46 2.15 12.69 -17.06
CA ALA A 46 3.60 12.51 -17.09
C ALA A 46 4.32 13.75 -17.66
N LYS A 47 3.80 14.38 -18.73
CA LYS A 47 4.32 15.65 -19.25
C LYS A 47 4.28 16.75 -18.21
N LEU A 48 3.16 16.85 -17.50
CA LEU A 48 2.94 17.89 -16.51
C LEU A 48 3.85 17.69 -15.30
N ALA A 49 4.05 16.44 -14.87
CA ALA A 49 4.96 16.10 -13.78
C ALA A 49 6.44 16.37 -14.14
N ASP A 50 6.83 16.06 -15.37
CA ASP A 50 8.18 16.36 -15.88
C ASP A 50 8.44 17.88 -15.89
N ALA A 51 7.47 18.67 -16.36
CA ALA A 51 7.56 20.13 -16.35
C ALA A 51 7.61 20.74 -14.94
N ALA A 52 7.05 20.07 -13.94
CA ALA A 52 7.09 20.51 -12.54
C ALA A 52 8.42 20.18 -11.84
N PHE A 53 9.18 19.21 -12.35
CA PHE A 53 10.28 18.59 -11.64
C PHE A 53 11.36 19.59 -11.21
N ASP A 54 11.87 20.39 -12.12
CA ASP A 54 12.97 21.32 -11.81
C ASP A 54 12.61 22.28 -10.68
N SER A 55 11.42 22.88 -10.75
CA SER A 55 10.95 23.83 -9.74
C SER A 55 10.64 23.17 -8.40
N PHE A 56 10.11 21.93 -8.39
CA PHE A 56 9.76 21.22 -7.17
C PHE A 56 10.98 20.60 -6.50
N SER A 57 11.90 20.01 -7.26
CA SER A 57 13.11 19.38 -6.72
C SER A 57 14.10 20.37 -6.07
N THR A 58 14.05 21.63 -6.52
CA THR A 58 14.94 22.70 -6.01
C THR A 58 14.29 23.56 -4.93
N LEU A 59 13.08 23.24 -4.46
CA LEU A 59 12.45 23.92 -3.34
C LEU A 59 13.35 23.87 -2.10
N VAL A 60 13.44 24.99 -1.41
CA VAL A 60 14.10 25.05 -0.11
C VAL A 60 13.41 24.12 0.89
N PRO A 61 14.13 23.49 1.82
CA PRO A 61 13.59 22.49 2.74
C PRO A 61 12.32 22.95 3.48
N ASP A 62 12.29 24.18 3.95
CA ASP A 62 11.14 24.70 4.70
C ASP A 62 9.87 24.83 3.84
N ALA A 63 9.99 25.29 2.59
CA ALA A 63 8.86 25.36 1.68
C ALA A 63 8.30 23.96 1.34
N ARG A 64 9.17 22.97 1.15
CA ARG A 64 8.78 21.59 0.92
C ARG A 64 8.12 20.97 2.16
N ALA A 65 8.65 21.23 3.33
CA ALA A 65 8.06 20.79 4.60
C ALA A 65 6.69 21.42 4.83
N THR A 66 6.53 22.72 4.57
CA THR A 66 5.26 23.44 4.64
C THR A 66 4.22 22.85 3.70
N PHE A 67 4.61 22.44 2.48
CA PHE A 67 3.71 21.73 1.56
C PHE A 67 3.21 20.41 2.18
N LEU A 68 4.10 19.57 2.73
CA LEU A 68 3.72 18.30 3.37
C LEU A 68 2.76 18.52 4.54
N GLU A 69 3.02 19.52 5.37
CA GLU A 69 2.14 19.91 6.50
C GLU A 69 0.78 20.39 6.00
N THR A 70 0.75 21.19 4.93
CA THR A 70 -0.51 21.66 4.32
C THR A 70 -1.34 20.49 3.78
N VAL A 71 -0.71 19.49 3.16
CA VAL A 71 -1.40 18.25 2.76
C VAL A 71 -2.00 17.55 3.97
N ALA A 72 -1.24 17.41 5.05
CA ALA A 72 -1.69 16.77 6.28
C ALA A 72 -2.90 17.48 6.89
N ASP A 73 -2.86 18.82 6.97
CA ASP A 73 -3.92 19.65 7.50
C ASP A 73 -5.20 19.59 6.64
N ASN A 74 -5.04 19.61 5.31
CA ASN A 74 -6.16 19.45 4.39
C ASN A 74 -6.84 18.07 4.52
N ILE A 75 -6.08 16.99 4.73
CA ILE A 75 -6.63 15.64 4.98
C ILE A 75 -7.45 15.62 6.29
N VAL A 76 -6.93 16.23 7.36
CA VAL A 76 -7.68 16.37 8.62
C VAL A 76 -8.96 17.15 8.41
N ALA A 77 -8.92 18.24 7.64
CA ALA A 77 -10.06 19.12 7.39
C ALA A 77 -11.22 18.46 6.61
N ILE A 78 -10.99 17.33 5.90
CA ILE A 78 -12.09 16.57 5.25
C ILE A 78 -13.06 16.03 6.33
N GLY A 79 -12.55 15.71 7.51
CA GLY A 79 -13.38 15.30 8.64
C GLY A 79 -14.00 13.92 8.47
N ASP A 80 -15.27 13.81 8.87
CA ASP A 80 -16.03 12.57 8.86
C ASP A 80 -16.33 12.06 7.46
N LEU A 81 -16.48 12.94 6.48
CA LEU A 81 -16.74 12.54 5.10
C LEU A 81 -15.68 11.55 4.58
N LEU A 82 -14.41 11.75 4.92
CA LEU A 82 -13.33 10.81 4.52
C LEU A 82 -13.51 9.44 5.17
N ILE A 83 -13.82 9.42 6.46
CA ILE A 83 -13.98 8.18 7.21
C ILE A 83 -15.21 7.39 6.74
N GLU A 84 -16.35 8.06 6.58
CA GLU A 84 -17.59 7.44 6.13
C GLU A 84 -17.48 6.90 4.71
N THR A 85 -16.83 7.64 3.81
CA THR A 85 -16.55 7.16 2.45
C THR A 85 -15.65 5.93 2.48
N ALA A 86 -14.56 5.96 3.25
CA ALA A 86 -13.64 4.84 3.37
C ALA A 86 -14.30 3.60 4.02
N MET A 87 -15.18 3.78 4.99
CA MET A 87 -15.99 2.69 5.56
C MET A 87 -16.89 2.04 4.51
N ALA A 88 -17.60 2.85 3.73
CA ALA A 88 -18.50 2.37 2.68
C ALA A 88 -17.76 1.62 1.56
N GLU A 89 -16.56 2.04 1.21
CA GLU A 89 -15.77 1.47 0.12
C GLU A 89 -14.88 0.28 0.53
N SER A 90 -14.55 0.13 1.82
CA SER A 90 -13.64 -0.91 2.30
C SER A 90 -14.24 -1.91 3.29
N GLY A 91 -15.41 -1.60 3.87
CA GLY A 91 -15.98 -2.40 4.97
C GLY A 91 -15.19 -2.32 6.29
N LEU A 92 -14.14 -1.51 6.36
CA LEU A 92 -13.29 -1.37 7.55
C LEU A 92 -14.03 -0.56 8.63
N PRO A 93 -13.84 -0.87 9.92
CA PRO A 93 -14.52 -0.16 11.00
C PRO A 93 -13.96 1.26 11.21
N ARG A 94 -14.81 2.20 11.68
CA ARG A 94 -14.48 3.60 11.91
C ARG A 94 -13.20 3.81 12.71
N ALA A 95 -13.07 3.17 13.87
CA ALA A 95 -11.89 3.33 14.73
C ALA A 95 -10.58 2.97 14.03
N ARG A 96 -10.60 1.94 13.15
CA ARG A 96 -9.46 1.56 12.32
C ARG A 96 -9.09 2.68 11.34
N LEU A 97 -10.06 3.25 10.64
CA LEU A 97 -9.85 4.29 9.63
C LEU A 97 -9.44 5.63 10.24
N GLU A 98 -9.97 5.96 11.42
CA GLU A 98 -9.51 7.14 12.18
C GLU A 98 -8.04 6.99 12.60
N GLY A 99 -7.66 5.81 13.10
CA GLY A 99 -6.26 5.50 13.41
C GLY A 99 -5.37 5.55 12.16
N GLU A 100 -5.86 5.07 11.03
CA GLU A 100 -5.14 5.09 9.76
C GLU A 100 -4.98 6.51 9.20
N ARG A 101 -6.00 7.35 9.30
CA ARG A 101 -5.89 8.80 9.00
C ARG A 101 -4.82 9.46 9.88
N GLY A 102 -4.82 9.16 11.18
CA GLY A 102 -3.80 9.65 12.10
C GLY A 102 -2.39 9.24 11.70
N ARG A 103 -2.21 7.99 11.26
CA ARG A 103 -0.94 7.47 10.75
C ARG A 103 -0.50 8.20 9.48
N THR A 104 -1.39 8.39 8.51
CA THR A 104 -1.11 9.10 7.25
C THR A 104 -0.64 10.53 7.51
N VAL A 105 -1.40 11.28 8.33
CA VAL A 105 -1.07 12.65 8.73
C VAL A 105 0.24 12.71 9.52
N GLY A 106 0.43 11.76 10.45
CA GLY A 106 1.67 11.65 11.24
C GLY A 106 2.90 11.42 10.37
N GLN A 107 2.77 10.61 9.32
CA GLN A 107 3.88 10.33 8.39
C GLN A 107 4.22 11.54 7.53
N LEU A 108 3.24 12.28 7.02
CA LEU A 108 3.48 13.54 6.29
C LEU A 108 4.24 14.55 7.16
N ARG A 109 3.82 14.73 8.42
CA ARG A 109 4.48 15.62 9.38
C ARG A 109 5.87 15.14 9.79
N LEU A 110 6.06 13.81 9.90
CA LEU A 110 7.38 13.21 10.13
C LEU A 110 8.35 13.56 8.99
N PHE A 111 7.93 13.36 7.75
CA PHE A 111 8.74 13.73 6.59
C PHE A 111 8.99 15.23 6.50
N ALA A 112 8.01 16.09 6.84
CA ALA A 112 8.22 17.53 6.92
C ALA A 112 9.32 17.90 7.91
N SER A 113 9.30 17.30 9.10
CA SER A 113 10.33 17.50 10.10
C SER A 113 11.71 17.02 9.61
N TYR A 114 11.77 15.84 9.00
CA TYR A 114 12.99 15.26 8.46
C TYR A 114 13.59 16.10 7.32
N VAL A 115 12.74 16.62 6.43
CA VAL A 115 13.18 17.52 5.35
C VAL A 115 13.84 18.78 5.90
N ARG A 116 13.30 19.36 6.98
CA ARG A 116 13.88 20.56 7.63
C ARG A 116 15.25 20.30 8.27
N LEU A 117 15.52 19.08 8.76
CA LEU A 117 16.83 18.73 9.32
C LEU A 117 17.95 18.77 8.26
N GLY A 118 17.63 18.48 7.01
CA GLY A 118 18.59 18.52 5.91
C GLY A 118 19.49 17.27 5.80
N ASP A 119 19.44 16.34 6.73
CA ASP A 119 20.27 15.12 6.76
C ASP A 119 20.09 14.24 5.51
N TRP A 120 18.92 14.30 4.90
CA TRP A 120 18.59 13.55 3.67
C TRP A 120 19.46 13.94 2.46
N PHE A 121 20.08 15.11 2.45
CA PHE A 121 21.06 15.49 1.43
C PHE A 121 22.30 14.60 1.44
N ASP A 122 22.64 13.96 2.57
CA ASP A 122 23.85 13.14 2.74
C ASP A 122 25.08 13.83 2.14
N ALA A 123 25.24 15.10 2.51
CA ALA A 123 26.25 15.96 1.91
C ALA A 123 27.67 15.54 2.33
N THR A 124 28.50 15.21 1.35
CA THR A 124 29.93 14.90 1.55
C THR A 124 30.78 15.97 0.88
N ILE A 125 31.73 16.51 1.62
CA ILE A 125 32.69 17.51 1.12
C ILE A 125 34.08 16.97 1.30
N ASP A 126 34.79 16.72 0.21
CA ASP A 126 36.17 16.33 0.15
C ASP A 126 37.00 17.48 -0.40
N PRO A 127 37.69 18.28 0.44
CA PRO A 127 38.49 19.41 -0.01
C PRO A 127 39.59 19.01 -1.00
N ALA A 128 39.98 19.96 -1.85
CA ALA A 128 41.07 19.77 -2.80
C ALA A 128 42.37 19.41 -2.08
N MET A 129 43.12 18.47 -2.68
CA MET A 129 44.49 18.12 -2.24
C MET A 129 45.44 18.22 -3.45
N PRO A 130 45.90 19.44 -3.79
CA PRO A 130 46.69 19.65 -4.99
C PRO A 130 48.05 18.96 -4.96
N ASP A 131 48.62 18.78 -3.79
CA ASP A 131 49.95 18.18 -3.59
C ASP A 131 49.93 16.67 -3.30
N ARG A 132 48.73 16.04 -3.40
CA ARG A 132 48.58 14.60 -3.18
C ARG A 132 49.31 13.79 -4.24
N ALA A 133 50.15 12.82 -3.82
CA ALA A 133 50.76 11.84 -4.71
C ALA A 133 49.95 10.54 -4.75
N PRO A 134 49.93 9.78 -5.84
CA PRO A 134 50.56 10.04 -7.14
C PRO A 134 49.80 11.03 -8.05
N MET A 135 48.58 11.42 -7.65
CA MET A 135 47.76 12.39 -8.40
C MET A 135 47.04 13.36 -7.48
N PRO A 136 46.92 14.64 -7.85
CA PRO A 136 46.12 15.61 -7.15
C PRO A 136 44.63 15.15 -7.02
N ARG A 137 43.96 15.60 -5.96
CA ARG A 137 42.51 15.45 -5.82
C ARG A 137 41.85 16.83 -5.96
N ALA A 138 40.83 16.90 -6.81
CA ALA A 138 39.96 18.06 -6.91
C ALA A 138 39.09 18.24 -5.66
N ASP A 139 38.47 19.41 -5.47
CA ASP A 139 37.38 19.61 -4.53
C ASP A 139 36.18 18.83 -5.01
N LEU A 140 35.72 17.86 -4.22
CA LEU A 140 34.58 16.98 -4.56
C LEU A 140 33.46 17.23 -3.57
N ARG A 141 32.27 17.42 -4.10
CA ARG A 141 31.05 17.61 -3.31
C ARG A 141 29.97 16.70 -3.83
N ARG A 142 29.40 15.89 -2.96
CA ARG A 142 28.32 14.94 -3.25
C ARG A 142 27.09 15.30 -2.42
N VAL A 143 25.92 15.28 -3.05
CA VAL A 143 24.62 15.41 -2.40
C VAL A 143 23.63 14.48 -3.06
N ASN A 144 22.61 14.07 -2.33
CA ASN A 144 21.48 13.35 -2.92
C ASN A 144 20.59 14.32 -3.72
N HIS A 145 20.11 13.84 -4.87
CA HIS A 145 19.15 14.52 -5.73
C HIS A 145 17.88 13.69 -5.88
N SER A 146 16.76 14.37 -6.11
CA SER A 146 15.52 13.74 -6.53
C SER A 146 15.68 13.03 -7.88
N VAL A 147 14.99 11.90 -8.05
CA VAL A 147 15.12 11.07 -9.26
C VAL A 147 14.27 11.55 -10.44
N GLY A 148 13.21 12.33 -10.19
CA GLY A 148 12.23 12.75 -11.18
C GLY A 148 10.81 12.35 -10.82
N PRO A 149 9.84 12.40 -11.75
CA PRO A 149 8.46 12.00 -11.50
C PRO A 149 8.34 10.55 -11.04
N VAL A 150 7.51 10.31 -10.01
CA VAL A 150 7.27 9.00 -9.41
C VAL A 150 5.83 8.56 -9.64
N ALA A 151 5.64 7.32 -10.13
CA ALA A 151 4.35 6.67 -10.18
C ALA A 151 4.07 5.94 -8.87
N VAL A 152 2.88 6.14 -8.27
CA VAL A 152 2.47 5.49 -7.02
C VAL A 152 1.20 4.68 -7.23
N PHE A 153 1.21 3.45 -6.72
CA PHE A 153 0.09 2.51 -6.75
C PHE A 153 -0.33 2.18 -5.33
N GLY A 154 -1.52 2.60 -4.94
CA GLY A 154 -2.03 2.37 -3.59
C GLY A 154 -2.57 0.96 -3.37
N ALA A 155 -2.53 0.51 -2.12
CA ALA A 155 -3.08 -0.76 -1.67
C ALA A 155 -4.59 -0.69 -1.40
N SER A 156 -5.29 -1.83 -1.50
CA SER A 156 -6.70 -1.93 -1.15
C SER A 156 -6.96 -1.92 0.37
N ASN A 157 -6.09 -2.58 1.12
CA ASN A 157 -6.27 -2.87 2.56
C ASN A 157 -5.89 -1.71 3.50
N PHE A 158 -5.27 -0.66 2.97
CA PHE A 158 -4.93 0.57 3.68
C PHE A 158 -5.31 1.78 2.81
N PRO A 159 -6.62 2.12 2.72
CA PRO A 159 -7.12 3.13 1.80
C PRO A 159 -6.59 4.55 2.06
N LEU A 160 -5.96 4.80 3.22
CA LEU A 160 -5.35 6.08 3.58
C LEU A 160 -3.82 5.97 3.69
N ALA A 161 -3.29 5.07 4.54
CA ALA A 161 -1.87 5.05 4.89
C ALA A 161 -0.95 4.49 3.80
N PHE A 162 -1.47 3.67 2.89
CA PHE A 162 -0.73 3.10 1.75
C PHE A 162 -1.46 3.35 0.42
N SER A 163 -2.10 4.51 0.30
CA SER A 163 -2.80 4.94 -0.90
C SER A 163 -2.35 6.34 -1.31
N VAL A 164 -3.26 7.23 -1.71
CA VAL A 164 -3.00 8.49 -2.43
C VAL A 164 -2.00 9.41 -1.72
N ALA A 165 -2.09 9.59 -0.40
CA ALA A 165 -1.15 10.37 0.42
C ALA A 165 -0.34 9.47 1.37
N GLY A 166 -0.23 8.18 1.04
CA GLY A 166 0.49 7.21 1.85
C GLY A 166 2.01 7.37 1.81
N GLY A 167 2.71 6.39 2.39
CA GLY A 167 4.16 6.41 2.55
C GLY A 167 4.93 6.70 1.28
N ASP A 168 4.56 6.08 0.17
CA ASP A 168 5.24 6.24 -1.13
C ASP A 168 5.10 7.66 -1.67
N THR A 169 3.89 8.24 -1.60
CA THR A 169 3.65 9.63 -2.01
C THR A 169 4.36 10.61 -1.08
N ALA A 170 4.27 10.40 0.24
CA ALA A 170 4.88 11.28 1.22
C ALA A 170 6.41 11.30 1.10
N SER A 171 7.04 10.14 0.90
CA SER A 171 8.49 10.04 0.70
C SER A 171 8.95 10.63 -0.63
N ALA A 172 8.18 10.42 -1.73
CA ALA A 172 8.47 11.02 -3.01
C ALA A 172 8.41 12.55 -2.95
N PHE A 173 7.36 13.12 -2.33
CA PHE A 173 7.26 14.57 -2.12
C PHE A 173 8.39 15.10 -1.24
N ALA A 174 8.74 14.38 -0.16
CA ALA A 174 9.86 14.76 0.71
C ALA A 174 11.19 14.78 -0.04
N ALA A 175 11.39 13.86 -0.97
CA ALA A 175 12.57 13.84 -1.85
C ALA A 175 12.55 14.93 -2.95
N GLY A 176 11.41 15.58 -3.19
CA GLY A 176 11.24 16.59 -4.23
C GLY A 176 10.85 16.02 -5.59
N SER A 177 10.22 14.86 -5.61
CA SER A 177 9.67 14.22 -6.81
C SER A 177 8.20 14.54 -6.99
N PRO A 178 7.75 15.04 -8.17
CA PRO A 178 6.35 15.06 -8.54
C PRO A 178 5.76 13.65 -8.55
N VAL A 179 4.47 13.53 -8.20
CA VAL A 179 3.82 12.23 -8.04
C VAL A 179 2.58 12.10 -8.94
N ILE A 180 2.48 10.97 -9.62
CA ILE A 180 1.30 10.55 -10.35
C ILE A 180 0.75 9.30 -9.66
N VAL A 181 -0.40 9.41 -9.02
CA VAL A 181 -1.04 8.28 -8.35
C VAL A 181 -2.01 7.57 -9.28
N LYS A 182 -1.81 6.28 -9.49
CA LYS A 182 -2.84 5.39 -10.02
C LYS A 182 -3.77 5.02 -8.87
N GLY A 183 -4.99 5.58 -8.85
CA GLY A 183 -5.98 5.33 -7.81
C GLY A 183 -6.44 3.87 -7.75
N HIS A 184 -6.63 3.35 -6.55
CA HIS A 184 -7.14 1.98 -6.37
C HIS A 184 -8.64 1.92 -6.64
N SER A 185 -9.09 0.93 -7.44
CA SER A 185 -10.49 0.81 -7.86
C SER A 185 -11.45 0.35 -6.76
N ALA A 186 -10.95 -0.20 -5.65
CA ALA A 186 -11.80 -0.61 -4.54
C ALA A 186 -12.29 0.58 -3.69
N HIS A 187 -11.55 1.69 -3.62
CA HIS A 187 -11.88 2.85 -2.81
C HIS A 187 -11.66 4.17 -3.55
N PRO A 188 -12.32 4.37 -4.71
CA PRO A 188 -12.05 5.49 -5.59
C PRO A 188 -12.49 6.84 -5.01
N GLY A 189 -13.59 6.90 -4.26
CA GLY A 189 -14.07 8.13 -3.61
C GLY A 189 -13.16 8.57 -2.48
N THR A 190 -12.69 7.63 -1.67
CA THR A 190 -11.65 7.88 -0.65
C THR A 190 -10.39 8.43 -1.30
N GLY A 191 -9.95 7.80 -2.41
CA GLY A 191 -8.78 8.25 -3.16
C GLY A 191 -8.94 9.66 -3.72
N GLU A 192 -10.08 9.98 -4.31
CA GLU A 192 -10.36 11.30 -4.87
C GLU A 192 -10.43 12.39 -3.79
N LEU A 193 -11.02 12.12 -2.63
CA LEU A 193 -11.05 13.07 -1.51
C LEU A 193 -9.63 13.46 -1.07
N VAL A 194 -8.75 12.48 -0.91
CA VAL A 194 -7.35 12.72 -0.55
C VAL A 194 -6.59 13.42 -1.68
N ALA A 195 -6.85 13.04 -2.94
CA ALA A 195 -6.23 13.68 -4.09
C ALA A 195 -6.59 15.18 -4.18
N ARG A 196 -7.85 15.52 -3.93
CA ARG A 196 -8.31 16.93 -3.86
C ARG A 196 -7.64 17.71 -2.72
N ALA A 197 -7.38 17.07 -1.59
CA ALA A 197 -6.64 17.68 -0.49
C ALA A 197 -5.19 18.00 -0.89
N ILE A 198 -4.54 17.12 -1.67
CA ILE A 198 -3.19 17.37 -2.21
C ILE A 198 -3.24 18.49 -3.26
N GLN A 199 -4.17 18.47 -4.22
CA GLN A 199 -4.32 19.58 -5.20
C GLN A 199 -4.50 20.93 -4.51
N ALA A 200 -5.34 20.98 -3.46
CA ALA A 200 -5.55 22.19 -2.69
C ALA A 200 -4.24 22.68 -2.03
N ALA A 201 -3.40 21.77 -1.52
CA ALA A 201 -2.11 22.10 -0.95
C ALA A 201 -1.11 22.60 -2.01
N VAL A 202 -1.05 21.95 -3.20
CA VAL A 202 -0.24 22.42 -4.34
C VAL A 202 -0.58 23.87 -4.69
N LYS A 203 -1.88 24.17 -4.80
CA LYS A 203 -2.37 25.51 -5.09
C LYS A 203 -2.06 26.51 -3.96
N ALA A 204 -2.30 26.15 -2.71
CA ALA A 204 -2.09 27.02 -1.56
C ALA A 204 -0.61 27.40 -1.36
N CYS A 205 0.29 26.46 -1.67
CA CYS A 205 1.74 26.67 -1.57
C CYS A 205 2.32 27.33 -2.84
N GLY A 206 1.51 27.67 -3.86
CA GLY A 206 1.97 28.31 -5.10
C GLY A 206 2.90 27.42 -5.92
N LEU A 207 2.78 26.09 -5.81
CA LEU A 207 3.60 25.14 -6.55
C LEU A 207 3.09 24.94 -7.97
N HIS A 208 3.96 24.44 -8.86
CA HIS A 208 3.57 24.06 -10.21
C HIS A 208 2.49 22.96 -10.14
N GLU A 209 1.43 23.09 -10.93
CA GLU A 209 0.28 22.17 -10.89
C GLU A 209 0.66 20.68 -11.12
N GLY A 210 1.70 20.43 -11.91
CA GLY A 210 2.22 19.10 -12.21
C GLY A 210 2.91 18.38 -11.05
N VAL A 211 3.03 19.00 -9.87
CA VAL A 211 3.53 18.32 -8.68
C VAL A 211 2.69 17.09 -8.31
N PHE A 212 1.39 17.12 -8.67
CA PHE A 212 0.50 16.02 -8.36
C PHE A 212 -0.56 15.78 -9.43
N SER A 213 -0.81 14.49 -9.74
CA SER A 213 -1.95 14.03 -10.54
C SER A 213 -2.53 12.72 -9.97
N TYR A 214 -3.85 12.53 -10.14
CA TYR A 214 -4.59 11.34 -9.71
C TYR A 214 -5.33 10.72 -10.89
N LEU A 215 -5.00 9.48 -11.22
CA LEU A 215 -5.52 8.71 -12.33
C LEU A 215 -6.33 7.51 -11.82
N PRO A 216 -7.64 7.64 -11.59
CA PRO A 216 -8.49 6.51 -11.22
C PRO A 216 -8.66 5.57 -12.41
N GLY A 217 -8.93 4.30 -12.15
CA GLY A 217 -9.22 3.30 -13.18
C GLY A 217 -9.08 1.88 -12.69
N ALA A 218 -9.94 1.00 -13.20
CA ALA A 218 -9.91 -0.43 -12.91
C ALA A 218 -9.04 -1.22 -13.92
N ASN A 219 -8.70 -0.63 -15.05
CA ASN A 219 -7.97 -1.30 -16.13
C ASN A 219 -6.47 -1.44 -15.79
N ARG A 220 -5.94 -2.67 -15.92
CA ARG A 220 -4.51 -2.97 -15.72
C ARG A 220 -3.60 -2.26 -16.74
N ALA A 221 -4.10 -2.00 -17.95
CA ALA A 221 -3.34 -1.32 -18.99
C ALA A 221 -2.93 0.11 -18.58
N LEU A 222 -3.77 0.81 -17.78
CA LEU A 222 -3.44 2.11 -17.20
C LEU A 222 -2.15 2.07 -16.39
N GLY A 223 -2.02 1.07 -15.49
CA GLY A 223 -0.82 0.91 -14.68
C GLY A 223 0.42 0.60 -15.52
N GLY A 224 0.28 -0.27 -16.52
CA GLY A 224 1.37 -0.60 -17.45
C GLY A 224 1.82 0.62 -18.26
N ALA A 225 0.89 1.42 -18.79
CA ALA A 225 1.20 2.65 -19.54
C ALA A 225 1.94 3.67 -18.65
N LEU A 226 1.53 3.82 -17.37
CA LEU A 226 2.18 4.75 -16.45
C LEU A 226 3.64 4.35 -16.15
N VAL A 227 3.91 3.06 -15.92
CA VAL A 227 5.27 2.56 -15.68
C VAL A 227 6.13 2.61 -16.95
N ALA A 228 5.53 2.40 -18.12
CA ALA A 228 6.24 2.44 -19.40
C ALA A 228 6.60 3.87 -19.86
N ASP A 229 5.97 4.91 -19.32
CA ASP A 229 6.22 6.30 -19.73
C ASP A 229 7.67 6.71 -19.41
N PRO A 230 8.46 7.21 -20.39
CA PRO A 230 9.89 7.50 -20.21
C PRO A 230 10.18 8.63 -19.19
N ARG A 231 9.19 9.48 -18.90
CA ARG A 231 9.31 10.59 -17.93
C ARG A 231 9.20 10.12 -16.48
N VAL A 232 8.53 8.99 -16.23
CA VAL A 232 8.49 8.37 -14.90
C VAL A 232 9.86 7.79 -14.57
N LYS A 233 10.40 8.08 -13.39
CA LYS A 233 11.77 7.73 -12.99
C LYS A 233 11.85 6.76 -11.81
N ALA A 234 10.74 6.51 -11.13
CA ALA A 234 10.62 5.46 -10.12
C ALA A 234 9.14 5.07 -9.93
N VAL A 235 8.94 3.90 -9.33
CA VAL A 235 7.61 3.38 -9.01
C VAL A 235 7.57 2.97 -7.54
N GLY A 236 6.56 3.44 -6.80
CA GLY A 236 6.14 2.91 -5.51
C GLY A 236 4.87 2.06 -5.70
N PHE A 237 4.89 0.83 -5.24
CA PHE A 237 3.78 -0.10 -5.39
C PHE A 237 3.51 -0.84 -4.09
N THR A 238 2.27 -0.88 -3.66
CA THR A 238 1.80 -1.78 -2.61
C THR A 238 0.60 -2.57 -3.12
N GLY A 239 0.70 -3.91 -3.12
CA GLY A 239 -0.37 -4.77 -3.63
C GLY A 239 0.04 -6.23 -3.81
N SER A 240 -0.68 -6.95 -4.68
CA SER A 240 -0.43 -8.37 -4.92
C SER A 240 0.92 -8.64 -5.59
N ARG A 241 1.52 -9.82 -5.29
CA ARG A 241 2.77 -10.29 -5.93
C ARG A 241 2.68 -10.29 -7.46
N GLY A 242 1.57 -10.77 -8.02
CA GLY A 242 1.37 -10.78 -9.47
C GLY A 242 1.36 -9.39 -10.10
N GLY A 243 0.76 -8.40 -9.41
CA GLY A 243 0.76 -6.99 -9.85
C GLY A 243 2.16 -6.38 -9.78
N GLY A 244 2.84 -6.53 -8.65
CA GLY A 244 4.19 -5.99 -8.46
C GLY A 244 5.20 -6.56 -9.46
N VAL A 245 5.25 -7.88 -9.62
CA VAL A 245 6.16 -8.54 -10.57
C VAL A 245 5.88 -8.11 -12.03
N ALA A 246 4.62 -7.93 -12.41
CA ALA A 246 4.27 -7.44 -13.74
C ALA A 246 4.79 -6.02 -13.99
N LEU A 247 4.66 -5.10 -13.02
CA LEU A 247 5.19 -3.73 -13.12
C LEU A 247 6.72 -3.71 -13.11
N MET A 248 7.36 -4.52 -12.27
CA MET A 248 8.83 -4.69 -12.26
C MET A 248 9.36 -5.14 -13.63
N LYS A 249 8.66 -6.06 -14.28
CA LYS A 249 9.04 -6.53 -15.63
C LYS A 249 8.96 -5.38 -16.65
N ILE A 250 7.86 -4.63 -16.67
CA ILE A 250 7.71 -3.45 -17.56
C ILE A 250 8.83 -2.44 -17.32
N ALA A 251 9.11 -2.13 -16.04
CA ALA A 251 10.16 -1.17 -15.68
C ALA A 251 11.57 -1.62 -16.11
N ALA A 252 11.86 -2.91 -16.03
CA ALA A 252 13.14 -3.49 -16.42
C ALA A 252 13.31 -3.56 -17.96
N GLU A 253 12.23 -3.71 -18.71
CA GLU A 253 12.23 -3.81 -20.18
C GLU A 253 12.27 -2.45 -20.89
N ARG A 254 12.26 -1.33 -20.16
CA ARG A 254 12.37 0.02 -20.72
C ARG A 254 13.76 0.27 -21.32
N ASN A 255 13.87 1.18 -22.28
CA ASN A 255 15.17 1.64 -22.80
C ASN A 255 16.06 2.22 -21.67
N GLU A 256 15.46 2.90 -20.71
CA GLU A 256 16.08 3.33 -19.45
C GLU A 256 15.35 2.63 -18.30
N PRO A 257 15.87 1.50 -17.78
CA PRO A 257 15.26 0.82 -16.63
C PRO A 257 15.17 1.73 -15.41
N ILE A 258 14.08 1.58 -14.65
CA ILE A 258 13.81 2.37 -13.45
C ILE A 258 13.61 1.50 -12.22
N PRO A 259 13.92 1.99 -11.01
CA PRO A 259 13.64 1.27 -9.79
C PRO A 259 12.13 1.14 -9.54
N VAL A 260 11.73 -0.03 -9.05
CA VAL A 260 10.39 -0.32 -8.55
C VAL A 260 10.49 -0.75 -7.10
N TYR A 261 9.95 0.04 -6.21
CA TYR A 261 9.84 -0.27 -4.78
C TYR A 261 8.48 -0.93 -4.57
N ALA A 262 8.46 -2.27 -4.62
CA ALA A 262 7.24 -3.05 -4.59
C ALA A 262 7.11 -3.80 -3.26
N GLU A 263 6.18 -3.36 -2.42
CA GLU A 263 5.68 -4.09 -1.26
C GLU A 263 4.56 -5.02 -1.74
N MET A 264 4.79 -6.31 -1.65
CA MET A 264 3.88 -7.34 -2.17
C MET A 264 3.34 -8.22 -1.02
N SER A 265 2.82 -9.37 -1.37
CA SER A 265 2.33 -10.35 -0.41
C SER A 265 3.42 -10.84 0.55
N SER A 266 3.01 -11.24 1.75
CA SER A 266 3.89 -11.78 2.78
C SER A 266 3.20 -12.89 3.57
N ILE A 267 3.96 -13.87 4.11
CA ILE A 267 3.45 -14.96 4.95
C ILE A 267 3.78 -14.76 6.44
N ASN A 268 4.75 -13.92 6.78
CA ASN A 268 5.22 -13.61 8.14
C ASN A 268 5.37 -14.86 9.04
N PRO A 269 6.33 -15.74 8.79
CA PRO A 269 6.45 -16.98 9.52
C PRO A 269 6.76 -16.72 11.00
N VAL A 270 6.02 -17.38 11.88
CA VAL A 270 6.19 -17.35 13.34
C VAL A 270 6.89 -18.62 13.78
N VAL A 271 8.08 -18.49 14.34
CA VAL A 271 8.84 -19.63 14.89
C VAL A 271 8.59 -19.73 16.39
N LEU A 272 7.96 -20.84 16.82
CA LEU A 272 7.69 -21.13 18.22
C LEU A 272 8.82 -21.97 18.81
N LEU A 273 9.58 -21.37 19.72
CA LEU A 273 10.68 -22.06 20.40
C LEU A 273 10.16 -22.93 21.56
N PRO A 274 10.77 -24.12 21.84
CA PRO A 274 10.32 -25.02 22.85
C PRO A 274 10.16 -24.39 24.24
N GLY A 275 11.10 -23.54 24.67
CA GLY A 275 11.02 -22.86 25.96
C GLY A 275 9.81 -21.93 26.09
N ALA A 276 9.43 -21.24 25.01
CA ALA A 276 8.25 -20.37 24.99
C ALA A 276 6.93 -21.19 25.01
N LEU A 277 6.91 -22.32 24.28
CA LEU A 277 5.77 -23.22 24.28
C LEU A 277 5.58 -23.87 25.67
N ALA A 278 6.64 -24.37 26.30
CA ALA A 278 6.58 -24.97 27.65
C ALA A 278 6.03 -23.99 28.71
N GLU A 279 6.30 -22.66 28.54
CA GLU A 279 5.87 -21.63 29.49
C GLU A 279 4.46 -21.15 29.27
N ARG A 280 4.02 -20.97 27.98
CA ARG A 280 2.80 -20.20 27.66
C ARG A 280 2.07 -20.64 26.38
N ALA A 281 2.11 -21.92 26.02
CA ALA A 281 1.53 -22.43 24.78
C ALA A 281 0.04 -22.04 24.59
N GLU A 282 -0.79 -22.19 25.64
CA GLU A 282 -2.22 -21.88 25.61
C GLU A 282 -2.47 -20.38 25.31
N ALA A 283 -1.77 -19.50 26.04
CA ALA A 283 -1.91 -18.05 25.85
C ALA A 283 -1.45 -17.63 24.44
N MET A 284 -0.36 -18.25 23.94
CA MET A 284 0.15 -18.00 22.59
C MET A 284 -0.83 -18.46 21.51
N GLY A 285 -1.46 -19.64 21.67
CA GLY A 285 -2.45 -20.15 20.73
C GLY A 285 -3.66 -19.22 20.60
N THR A 286 -4.16 -18.74 21.73
CA THR A 286 -5.27 -17.77 21.76
C THR A 286 -4.88 -16.42 21.12
N ALA A 287 -3.71 -15.88 21.45
CA ALA A 287 -3.22 -14.62 20.93
C ALA A 287 -2.93 -14.69 19.41
N PHE A 288 -2.42 -15.84 18.94
CA PHE A 288 -2.18 -16.10 17.53
C PHE A 288 -3.46 -15.93 16.70
N VAL A 289 -4.56 -16.53 17.13
CA VAL A 289 -5.85 -16.41 16.42
C VAL A 289 -6.35 -14.96 16.39
N GLY A 290 -6.18 -14.20 17.48
CA GLY A 290 -6.51 -12.78 17.50
C GLY A 290 -5.71 -11.97 16.47
N SER A 291 -4.42 -12.28 16.32
CA SER A 291 -3.57 -11.67 15.30
C SER A 291 -3.94 -12.12 13.89
N LEU A 292 -4.15 -13.43 13.68
CA LEU A 292 -4.47 -14.03 12.38
C LEU A 292 -5.78 -13.47 11.80
N THR A 293 -6.81 -13.30 12.63
CA THR A 293 -8.14 -12.86 12.18
C THR A 293 -8.30 -11.35 12.10
N MET A 294 -7.31 -10.58 12.52
CA MET A 294 -7.36 -9.11 12.49
C MET A 294 -7.56 -8.59 11.07
N GLY A 295 -8.60 -7.76 10.85
CA GLY A 295 -8.92 -7.23 9.52
C GLY A 295 -9.22 -8.30 8.48
N SER A 296 -9.84 -9.41 8.90
CA SER A 296 -10.11 -10.58 8.04
C SER A 296 -8.84 -11.22 7.45
N GLY A 297 -7.72 -11.15 8.17
CA GLY A 297 -6.44 -11.66 7.68
C GLY A 297 -5.77 -10.84 6.58
N GLN A 298 -6.32 -9.69 6.19
CA GLN A 298 -5.90 -8.93 5.01
C GLN A 298 -4.78 -7.91 5.29
N PHE A 299 -3.95 -8.15 6.29
CA PHE A 299 -2.78 -7.32 6.58
C PHE A 299 -1.50 -7.91 5.99
N CYS A 300 -0.61 -7.04 5.50
CA CYS A 300 0.75 -7.44 5.12
C CYS A 300 1.57 -8.03 6.30
N THR A 301 1.13 -7.81 7.53
CA THR A 301 1.72 -8.33 8.77
C THR A 301 0.99 -9.57 9.32
N ASN A 302 0.05 -10.14 8.57
CA ASN A 302 -0.71 -11.32 9.02
C ASN A 302 0.24 -12.52 9.25
N PRO A 303 0.16 -13.23 10.41
CA PRO A 303 1.00 -14.39 10.70
C PRO A 303 0.43 -15.66 10.01
N GLY A 304 0.70 -15.81 8.72
CA GLY A 304 0.12 -16.88 7.89
C GLY A 304 0.75 -18.26 8.07
N LEU A 305 1.94 -18.37 8.66
CA LEU A 305 2.66 -19.63 8.86
C LEU A 305 3.22 -19.73 10.27
N VAL A 306 3.00 -20.87 10.92
CA VAL A 306 3.61 -21.20 12.24
C VAL A 306 4.54 -22.40 12.07
N ILE A 307 5.76 -22.29 12.58
CA ILE A 307 6.79 -23.34 12.56
C ILE A 307 7.16 -23.69 13.99
N ALA A 308 7.06 -24.97 14.36
CA ALA A 308 7.39 -25.45 15.69
C ALA A 308 7.94 -26.88 15.64
N LEU A 309 8.59 -27.31 16.73
CA LEU A 309 8.93 -28.70 16.95
C LEU A 309 7.72 -29.45 17.46
N ASP A 310 7.53 -30.67 16.98
CA ASP A 310 6.47 -31.58 17.43
C ASP A 310 6.60 -31.92 18.91
N GLY A 311 5.48 -32.07 19.59
CA GLY A 311 5.44 -32.44 21.00
C GLY A 311 4.23 -31.89 21.77
N PRO A 312 4.07 -32.31 23.05
CA PRO A 312 2.86 -32.01 23.84
C PRO A 312 2.61 -30.50 24.07
N ASP A 313 3.64 -29.69 24.07
CA ASP A 313 3.49 -28.22 24.22
C ASP A 313 2.95 -27.60 22.94
N LEU A 314 3.33 -28.15 21.77
CA LEU A 314 2.72 -27.78 20.50
C LEU A 314 1.26 -28.20 20.44
N ASP A 315 0.92 -29.42 20.91
CA ASP A 315 -0.47 -29.88 20.98
C ASP A 315 -1.33 -28.94 21.82
N THR A 316 -0.78 -28.44 22.93
CA THR A 316 -1.45 -27.44 23.80
C THR A 316 -1.71 -26.12 23.04
N PHE A 317 -0.71 -25.61 22.28
CA PHE A 317 -0.88 -24.43 21.43
C PHE A 317 -1.96 -24.66 20.38
N VAL A 318 -1.91 -25.78 19.65
CA VAL A 318 -2.86 -26.11 18.58
C VAL A 318 -4.28 -26.24 19.14
N ALA A 319 -4.47 -26.88 20.29
CA ALA A 319 -5.77 -27.02 20.94
C ALA A 319 -6.36 -25.65 21.35
N ALA A 320 -5.54 -24.77 21.95
CA ALA A 320 -5.97 -23.43 22.33
C ALA A 320 -6.29 -22.55 21.10
N ALA A 321 -5.48 -22.64 20.05
CA ALA A 321 -5.73 -21.97 18.79
C ALA A 321 -7.03 -22.48 18.13
N ALA A 322 -7.25 -23.79 18.11
CA ALA A 322 -8.49 -24.38 17.57
C ALA A 322 -9.74 -23.91 18.33
N GLN A 323 -9.67 -23.87 19.66
CA GLN A 323 -10.76 -23.36 20.49
C GLN A 323 -11.05 -21.87 20.22
N ALA A 324 -10.02 -21.03 20.17
CA ALA A 324 -10.17 -19.61 19.86
C ALA A 324 -10.71 -19.40 18.43
N MET A 325 -10.23 -20.19 17.46
CA MET A 325 -10.66 -20.12 16.07
C MET A 325 -12.14 -20.47 15.92
N SER A 326 -12.65 -21.46 16.61
CA SER A 326 -14.06 -21.88 16.53
C SER A 326 -15.05 -20.78 16.97
N GLY A 327 -14.59 -19.80 17.76
CA GLY A 327 -15.34 -18.61 18.15
C GLY A 327 -15.11 -17.38 17.28
N ALA A 328 -14.18 -17.44 16.31
CA ALA A 328 -13.82 -16.30 15.48
C ALA A 328 -14.97 -15.93 14.54
N GLN A 329 -15.42 -14.67 14.63
CA GLN A 329 -16.51 -14.16 13.82
C GLN A 329 -16.03 -13.78 12.41
N PRO A 330 -16.81 -14.07 11.35
CA PRO A 330 -16.46 -13.68 10.00
C PRO A 330 -16.50 -12.17 9.84
N GLN A 331 -15.47 -11.62 9.20
CA GLN A 331 -15.36 -10.19 8.93
C GLN A 331 -15.53 -9.92 7.44
N VAL A 332 -15.89 -8.66 7.11
CA VAL A 332 -16.04 -8.24 5.72
C VAL A 332 -14.67 -8.16 5.05
N MET A 333 -14.52 -8.81 3.92
CA MET A 333 -13.33 -8.70 3.06
C MET A 333 -13.48 -7.52 2.10
N LEU A 334 -12.35 -6.92 1.72
CA LEU A 334 -12.28 -5.63 1.01
C LEU A 334 -12.97 -5.60 -0.35
N THR A 335 -12.99 -6.72 -1.07
CA THR A 335 -13.63 -6.81 -2.38
C THR A 335 -14.19 -8.20 -2.63
N PRO A 336 -15.23 -8.35 -3.51
CA PRO A 336 -15.72 -9.66 -3.92
C PRO A 336 -14.63 -10.57 -4.51
N GLY A 337 -13.69 -9.99 -5.29
CA GLY A 337 -12.60 -10.76 -5.90
C GLY A 337 -11.58 -11.29 -4.88
N ILE A 338 -11.32 -10.54 -3.81
CA ILE A 338 -10.47 -11.00 -2.71
C ILE A 338 -11.16 -12.13 -1.94
N HIS A 339 -12.45 -11.99 -1.65
CA HIS A 339 -13.25 -13.05 -1.00
C HIS A 339 -13.27 -14.33 -1.83
N GLU A 340 -13.53 -14.24 -3.15
CA GLU A 340 -13.50 -15.40 -4.04
C GLU A 340 -12.12 -16.07 -4.08
N ALA A 341 -11.02 -15.29 -4.10
CA ALA A 341 -9.67 -15.83 -4.06
C ALA A 341 -9.38 -16.54 -2.73
N TYR A 342 -9.82 -15.98 -1.61
CA TYR A 342 -9.71 -16.59 -0.29
C TYR A 342 -10.43 -17.94 -0.21
N GLU A 343 -11.70 -18.02 -0.65
CA GLU A 343 -12.47 -19.28 -0.64
C GLU A 343 -11.80 -20.35 -1.52
N LYS A 344 -11.27 -19.98 -2.67
CA LYS A 344 -10.49 -20.89 -3.53
C LYS A 344 -9.22 -21.40 -2.84
N GLY A 345 -8.49 -20.51 -2.15
CA GLY A 345 -7.29 -20.88 -1.40
C GLY A 345 -7.61 -21.85 -0.27
N VAL A 346 -8.64 -21.56 0.52
CA VAL A 346 -9.12 -22.43 1.60
C VAL A 346 -9.54 -23.81 1.06
N ALA A 347 -10.27 -23.86 -0.05
CA ALA A 347 -10.66 -25.12 -0.67
C ALA A 347 -9.45 -25.93 -1.18
N ALA A 348 -8.46 -25.26 -1.76
CA ALA A 348 -7.23 -25.91 -2.22
C ALA A 348 -6.42 -26.52 -1.06
N LEU A 349 -6.24 -25.77 0.06
CA LEU A 349 -5.57 -26.27 1.25
C LEU A 349 -6.32 -27.42 1.91
N SER A 350 -7.66 -27.32 2.02
CA SER A 350 -8.49 -28.39 2.61
C SER A 350 -8.45 -29.69 1.80
N GLY A 351 -8.22 -29.59 0.47
CA GLY A 351 -8.13 -30.74 -0.43
C GLY A 351 -6.72 -31.27 -0.67
N ALA A 352 -5.70 -30.63 -0.09
CA ALA A 352 -4.31 -31.04 -0.32
C ALA A 352 -3.94 -32.26 0.51
N ASP A 353 -3.23 -33.22 -0.11
CA ASP A 353 -2.74 -34.42 0.56
C ASP A 353 -1.78 -34.08 1.69
N GLY A 354 -1.98 -34.70 2.88
CA GLY A 354 -1.15 -34.47 4.05
C GLY A 354 -1.42 -33.14 4.79
N VAL A 355 -2.49 -32.43 4.41
CA VAL A 355 -2.97 -31.24 5.14
C VAL A 355 -4.23 -31.61 5.93
N THR A 356 -4.26 -31.22 7.19
CA THR A 356 -5.40 -31.42 8.09
C THR A 356 -6.05 -30.07 8.40
N THR A 357 -7.36 -29.95 8.21
CA THR A 357 -8.12 -28.81 8.74
C THR A 357 -8.26 -28.98 10.25
N VAL A 358 -7.60 -28.11 11.01
CA VAL A 358 -7.61 -28.12 12.47
C VAL A 358 -8.88 -27.49 13.03
N ALA A 359 -9.21 -26.29 12.52
CA ALA A 359 -10.41 -25.55 12.93
C ALA A 359 -10.87 -24.57 11.85
N ARG A 360 -12.16 -24.22 11.92
CA ARG A 360 -12.80 -23.16 11.16
C ARG A 360 -13.47 -22.17 12.11
N GLY A 361 -13.52 -20.89 11.72
CA GLY A 361 -14.34 -19.89 12.40
C GLY A 361 -15.84 -20.18 12.32
N THR A 362 -16.66 -19.30 12.88
CA THR A 362 -18.12 -19.42 12.76
C THR A 362 -18.54 -19.22 11.30
N GLU A 363 -19.68 -19.84 10.92
CA GLU A 363 -20.22 -19.71 9.56
C GLU A 363 -20.43 -18.25 9.18
N ALA A 364 -20.13 -17.95 7.91
CA ALA A 364 -20.23 -16.59 7.38
C ALA A 364 -21.64 -16.39 6.78
N GLU A 365 -22.35 -15.38 7.29
CA GLU A 365 -23.61 -14.91 6.71
C GLU A 365 -23.43 -13.51 6.12
N GLY A 366 -23.97 -13.25 4.93
CA GLY A 366 -23.91 -11.96 4.25
C GLY A 366 -22.79 -11.84 3.20
N CYS A 367 -22.67 -10.64 2.62
CA CYS A 367 -21.75 -10.40 1.51
C CYS A 367 -20.29 -10.37 1.95
N ASN A 368 -19.42 -11.00 1.15
CA ASN A 368 -17.96 -10.91 1.23
C ASN A 368 -17.38 -11.17 2.63
N ARG A 369 -17.95 -12.08 3.40
CA ARG A 369 -17.48 -12.42 4.74
C ARG A 369 -16.66 -13.69 4.70
N GLY A 370 -15.38 -13.58 5.03
CA GLY A 370 -14.45 -14.70 5.11
C GLY A 370 -14.61 -15.47 6.43
N GLN A 371 -14.78 -16.79 6.35
CA GLN A 371 -14.73 -17.69 7.50
C GLN A 371 -13.30 -18.12 7.76
N ALA A 372 -12.71 -17.73 8.89
CA ALA A 372 -11.33 -18.05 9.24
C ALA A 372 -11.05 -19.57 9.18
N ALA A 373 -9.81 -19.93 8.80
CA ALA A 373 -9.38 -21.32 8.67
C ALA A 373 -7.99 -21.53 9.30
N PHE A 374 -7.79 -22.69 9.93
CA PHE A 374 -6.53 -23.11 10.50
C PHE A 374 -6.22 -24.54 10.06
N PHE A 375 -5.05 -24.73 9.46
CA PHE A 375 -4.57 -25.98 8.91
C PHE A 375 -3.28 -26.43 9.60
N ALA A 376 -3.01 -27.74 9.56
CA ALA A 376 -1.74 -28.30 10.00
C ALA A 376 -1.19 -29.28 8.97
N THR A 377 0.12 -29.33 8.86
CA THR A 377 0.86 -30.29 8.04
C THR A 377 2.25 -30.49 8.65
N ASP A 378 2.98 -31.49 8.21
CA ASP A 378 4.37 -31.71 8.60
C ASP A 378 5.35 -31.03 7.62
N SER A 379 6.61 -30.91 8.07
CA SER A 379 7.67 -30.27 7.30
C SER A 379 8.03 -30.97 5.99
N ALA A 380 7.86 -32.29 5.90
CA ALA A 380 8.15 -33.05 4.70
C ALA A 380 7.09 -32.79 3.63
N THR A 381 5.82 -32.84 4.01
CA THR A 381 4.68 -32.49 3.14
C THR A 381 4.76 -31.05 2.69
N PHE A 382 5.02 -30.10 3.60
CA PHE A 382 5.17 -28.67 3.26
C PHE A 382 6.31 -28.44 2.27
N GLY A 383 7.48 -29.06 2.49
CA GLY A 383 8.64 -28.92 1.60
C GLY A 383 8.46 -29.59 0.23
N ALA A 384 7.62 -30.62 0.12
CA ALA A 384 7.35 -31.33 -1.13
C ALA A 384 6.26 -30.65 -1.99
N ASN A 385 5.41 -29.83 -1.42
CA ASN A 385 4.27 -29.21 -2.12
C ASN A 385 4.38 -27.67 -2.15
N PRO A 386 4.88 -27.05 -3.22
CA PRO A 386 5.01 -25.59 -3.32
C PRO A 386 3.69 -24.82 -3.15
N LEU A 387 2.53 -25.45 -3.41
CA LEU A 387 1.22 -24.82 -3.24
C LEU A 387 0.91 -24.48 -1.78
N LEU A 388 1.55 -25.16 -0.81
CA LEU A 388 1.35 -24.88 0.60
C LEU A 388 2.11 -23.63 1.08
N ALA A 389 3.06 -23.14 0.29
CA ALA A 389 3.82 -21.92 0.55
C ALA A 389 3.22 -20.69 -0.17
N GLU A 390 2.18 -20.87 -0.98
CA GLU A 390 1.47 -19.77 -1.64
C GLU A 390 0.48 -19.10 -0.66
N GLU A 391 0.34 -17.79 -0.78
CA GLU A 391 -0.56 -16.93 -0.02
C GLU A 391 -1.94 -16.84 -0.67
#